data_8a17765da92b5980c5ce3b654d88f6b5
#
_entry.id   8a17765da92b5980c5ce3b654d88f6b5
#
_cell.length_a   1.000
_cell.length_b   1.000
_cell.length_c   1.000
_cell.angle_alpha   90.00
_cell.angle_beta   90.00
_cell.angle_gamma   90.00
#
_symmetry.space_group_name_H-M   'P 1'
#
loop_
_entity.id
_entity.type
_entity.pdbx_description
1 polymer ?
#
loop_
_entity_poly.entity_id
_entity_poly.type
_entity_poly.pdbx_seq_one_letter_code
_entity_poly.pdbx_strand_id
1 'polypeptide(L)'
;GTEGLVPTGWHWTLEQWGATQLQNRFYSQFAREMTESDYAAWLAVRAISEAVTRTKSTVSDVLYDYLLSDSFELAAFKGRKLSFRAWNGQLRQPIPLVHPNGLTALLPLEGYMHPVTDLDTLGYDKPEVRCNMAK
;
A
#
# COMPACT_ATOMS: atom_id res chain seq x y z
N GLY A 1 -13.35 17.23 -16.97
CA GLY A 1 -12.15 17.64 -16.25
C GLY A 1 -11.81 16.72 -15.11
N THR A 2 -10.55 16.76 -14.74
CA THR A 2 -10.01 16.04 -13.58
C THR A 2 -9.92 16.94 -12.35
N GLU A 3 -10.56 18.11 -12.42
CA GLU A 3 -10.55 19.10 -11.35
C GLU A 3 -11.15 18.51 -10.08
N GLY A 4 -10.38 18.63 -8.99
CA GLY A 4 -10.77 18.08 -7.69
C GLY A 4 -10.50 16.59 -7.47
N LEU A 5 -9.92 15.88 -8.46
CA LEU A 5 -9.46 14.51 -8.25
C LEU A 5 -8.07 14.49 -7.64
N VAL A 6 -7.91 13.73 -6.55
CA VAL A 6 -6.66 13.62 -5.80
C VAL A 6 -6.30 12.15 -5.64
N PRO A 7 -5.05 11.74 -5.98
CA PRO A 7 -4.55 10.42 -5.58
C PRO A 7 -4.24 10.43 -4.08
N THR A 8 -4.60 9.33 -3.40
CA THR A 8 -4.35 9.20 -1.96
C THR A 8 -4.03 7.76 -1.57
N GLY A 9 -3.33 7.58 -0.47
CA GLY A 9 -3.06 6.24 0.08
C GLY A 9 -4.28 5.59 0.72
N TRP A 10 -5.26 6.38 1.19
CA TRP A 10 -6.49 5.89 1.81
C TRP A 10 -7.59 6.95 1.75
N HIS A 11 -8.82 6.49 1.63
CA HIS A 11 -9.99 7.38 1.70
C HIS A 11 -11.20 6.65 2.32
N TRP A 12 -12.01 7.36 3.06
CA TRP A 12 -13.16 6.80 3.76
C TRP A 12 -14.24 6.22 2.83
N THR A 13 -14.25 6.61 1.56
CA THR A 13 -15.15 6.06 0.54
C THR A 13 -14.73 4.71 -0.04
N LEU A 14 -13.60 4.14 0.44
CA LEU A 14 -13.24 2.76 0.15
C LEU A 14 -14.13 1.81 0.96
N GLU A 15 -14.98 1.04 0.28
CA GLU A 15 -15.96 0.14 0.91
C GLU A 15 -15.66 -1.33 0.64
N GLN A 16 -14.97 -1.63 -0.46
CA GLN A 16 -14.71 -3.00 -0.90
C GLN A 16 -13.57 -3.66 -0.13
N TRP A 17 -13.43 -4.99 -0.30
CA TRP A 17 -12.34 -5.82 0.22
C TRP A 17 -12.08 -5.71 1.72
N GLY A 18 -13.14 -5.47 2.50
CA GLY A 18 -13.06 -5.33 3.95
C GLY A 18 -12.63 -3.94 4.43
N ALA A 19 -12.49 -2.95 3.54
CA ALA A 19 -12.15 -1.57 3.91
C ALA A 19 -13.14 -0.99 4.91
N THR A 20 -14.43 -1.21 4.70
CA THR A 20 -15.49 -0.79 5.65
C THR A 20 -15.26 -1.34 7.06
N GLN A 21 -14.83 -2.59 7.19
CA GLN A 21 -14.55 -3.18 8.51
C GLN A 21 -13.36 -2.51 9.20
N LEU A 22 -12.29 -2.22 8.45
CA LEU A 22 -11.14 -1.50 8.98
C LEU A 22 -11.54 -0.10 9.45
N GLN A 23 -12.29 0.62 8.64
CA GLN A 23 -12.78 1.96 8.95
C GLN A 23 -13.68 1.97 10.19
N ASN A 24 -14.62 1.03 10.29
CA ASN A 24 -15.53 0.93 11.45
C ASN A 24 -14.76 0.63 12.74
N ARG A 25 -13.73 -0.24 12.68
CA ARG A 25 -12.85 -0.50 13.84
C ARG A 25 -12.08 0.74 14.25
N PHE A 26 -11.53 1.47 13.28
CA PHE A 26 -10.83 2.72 13.55
C PHE A 26 -11.76 3.78 14.14
N TYR A 27 -12.93 3.97 13.52
CA TYR A 27 -13.93 4.93 14.01
C TYR A 27 -14.41 4.63 15.44
N SER A 28 -14.61 3.36 15.76
CA SER A 28 -15.05 2.96 17.11
C SER A 28 -14.01 3.27 18.19
N GLN A 29 -12.72 3.33 17.82
CA GLN A 29 -11.63 3.66 18.76
C GLN A 29 -11.35 5.16 18.86
N PHE A 30 -11.46 5.88 17.75
CA PHE A 30 -10.98 7.26 17.64
C PHE A 30 -12.07 8.28 17.37
N ALA A 31 -13.33 7.86 17.15
CA ALA A 31 -14.48 8.69 16.83
C ALA A 31 -14.25 9.66 15.65
N ARG A 32 -13.44 9.27 14.68
CA ARG A 32 -13.18 9.99 13.44
C ARG A 32 -12.83 9.04 12.31
N GLU A 33 -12.90 9.50 11.07
CA GLU A 33 -12.49 8.75 9.91
C GLU A 33 -10.97 8.54 9.88
N MET A 34 -10.57 7.39 9.34
CA MET A 34 -9.17 7.06 9.10
C MET A 34 -8.61 7.92 7.96
N THR A 35 -7.53 8.62 8.22
CA THR A 35 -6.79 9.39 7.22
C THR A 35 -5.75 8.53 6.48
N GLU A 36 -5.17 9.09 5.43
CA GLU A 36 -4.03 8.47 4.72
C GLU A 36 -2.84 8.17 5.64
N SER A 37 -2.52 9.11 6.54
CA SER A 37 -1.42 8.95 7.50
C SER A 37 -1.70 7.85 8.53
N ASP A 38 -2.96 7.74 9.00
CA ASP A 38 -3.36 6.66 9.89
C ASP A 38 -3.22 5.29 9.21
N TYR A 39 -3.66 5.22 7.96
CA TYR A 39 -3.54 3.99 7.18
C TYR A 39 -2.07 3.62 6.91
N ALA A 40 -1.23 4.59 6.59
CA ALA A 40 0.20 4.37 6.40
C ALA A 40 0.88 3.85 7.69
N ALA A 41 0.56 4.41 8.83
CA ALA A 41 1.06 3.94 10.13
C ALA A 41 0.57 2.53 10.45
N TRP A 42 -0.71 2.25 10.20
CA TRP A 42 -1.27 0.90 10.35
C TRP A 42 -0.57 -0.11 9.43
N LEU A 43 -0.33 0.25 8.15
CA LEU A 43 0.40 -0.59 7.20
C LEU A 43 1.82 -0.91 7.66
N ALA A 44 2.54 0.08 8.17
CA ALA A 44 3.90 -0.12 8.66
C ALA A 44 3.95 -1.15 9.80
N VAL A 45 3.06 -1.03 10.77
CA VAL A 45 2.94 -1.99 11.88
C VAL A 45 2.54 -3.38 11.37
N ARG A 46 1.60 -3.45 10.43
CA ARG A 46 1.17 -4.72 9.82
C ARG A 46 2.28 -5.39 9.04
N ALA A 47 3.07 -4.64 8.27
CA ALA A 47 4.20 -5.18 7.52
C ALA A 47 5.26 -5.79 8.45
N ILE A 48 5.63 -5.08 9.51
CA ILE A 48 6.58 -5.58 10.53
C ILE A 48 6.00 -6.81 11.24
N SER A 49 4.74 -6.78 11.63
CA SER A 49 4.08 -7.92 12.29
C SER A 49 4.06 -9.17 11.39
N GLU A 50 3.76 -9.00 10.11
CA GLU A 50 3.81 -10.10 9.13
C GLU A 50 5.22 -10.65 8.99
N ALA A 51 6.23 -9.77 8.88
CA ALA A 51 7.63 -10.17 8.77
C ALA A 51 8.09 -10.96 10.01
N VAL A 52 7.80 -10.47 11.23
CA VAL A 52 8.11 -11.18 12.48
C VAL A 52 7.43 -12.55 12.53
N THR A 53 6.16 -12.61 12.15
CA THR A 53 5.40 -13.86 12.17
C THR A 53 5.97 -14.90 11.21
N ARG A 54 6.37 -14.47 10.02
CA ARG A 54 6.89 -15.37 8.96
C ARG A 54 8.33 -15.80 9.21
N THR A 55 9.18 -14.87 9.61
CA THR A 55 10.59 -15.15 9.86
C THR A 55 10.86 -15.72 11.25
N LYS A 56 9.91 -15.58 12.18
CA LYS A 56 10.07 -15.90 13.61
C LYS A 56 11.30 -15.22 14.23
N SER A 57 11.63 -14.03 13.75
CA SER A 57 12.80 -13.24 14.15
C SER A 57 12.39 -11.82 14.48
N THR A 58 13.14 -11.17 15.36
CA THR A 58 13.06 -9.73 15.67
C THR A 58 14.35 -9.01 15.26
N VAL A 59 15.27 -9.71 14.59
CA VAL A 59 16.52 -9.15 14.11
C VAL A 59 16.26 -8.28 12.90
N SER A 60 16.67 -7.02 12.93
CA SER A 60 16.38 -6.01 11.90
C SER A 60 16.78 -6.45 10.49
N ASP A 61 17.96 -7.02 10.33
CA ASP A 61 18.45 -7.44 9.01
C ASP A 61 17.61 -8.58 8.43
N VAL A 62 17.17 -9.53 9.26
CA VAL A 62 16.29 -10.63 8.83
C VAL A 62 14.94 -10.10 8.39
N LEU A 63 14.38 -9.13 9.14
CA LEU A 63 13.11 -8.50 8.79
C LEU A 63 13.23 -7.69 7.50
N TYR A 64 14.29 -6.91 7.37
CA TYR A 64 14.56 -6.10 6.19
C TYR A 64 14.69 -6.97 4.92
N ASP A 65 15.48 -8.03 4.99
CA ASP A 65 15.68 -8.94 3.86
C ASP A 65 14.37 -9.62 3.45
N TYR A 66 13.54 -10.04 4.43
CA TYR A 66 12.24 -10.61 4.15
C TYR A 66 11.26 -9.60 3.53
N LEU A 67 11.19 -8.38 4.07
CA LEU A 67 10.30 -7.34 3.57
C LEU A 67 10.59 -6.96 2.10
N LEU A 68 11.86 -6.98 1.68
CA LEU A 68 12.27 -6.69 0.32
C LEU A 68 12.32 -7.91 -0.60
N SER A 69 12.03 -9.10 -0.09
CA SER A 69 12.01 -10.33 -0.88
C SER A 69 10.71 -10.48 -1.67
N ASP A 70 10.76 -11.31 -2.72
CA ASP A 70 9.57 -11.70 -3.49
C ASP A 70 8.58 -12.57 -2.70
N SER A 71 8.98 -13.04 -1.51
CA SER A 71 8.12 -13.83 -0.61
C SER A 71 7.23 -12.97 0.26
N PHE A 72 7.48 -11.67 0.36
CA PHE A 72 6.66 -10.77 1.17
C PHE A 72 5.40 -10.35 0.42
N GLU A 73 4.25 -10.65 1.02
CA GLU A 73 2.94 -10.22 0.56
C GLU A 73 2.09 -9.79 1.75
N LEU A 74 1.38 -8.68 1.63
CA LEU A 74 0.51 -8.16 2.67
C LEU A 74 -0.91 -7.89 2.15
N ALA A 75 -1.90 -8.52 2.76
CA ALA A 75 -3.30 -8.17 2.55
C ALA A 75 -3.65 -6.90 3.35
N ALA A 76 -4.13 -5.87 2.66
CA ALA A 76 -4.30 -4.54 3.26
C ALA A 76 -5.56 -3.80 2.79
N PHE A 77 -6.63 -4.54 2.52
CA PHE A 77 -7.97 -4.00 2.24
C PHE A 77 -8.08 -3.11 0.99
N LYS A 78 -7.25 -3.35 -0.02
CA LYS A 78 -7.29 -2.63 -1.32
C LYS A 78 -7.46 -3.55 -2.54
N GLY A 79 -7.91 -4.79 -2.34
CA GLY A 79 -8.17 -5.75 -3.41
C GLY A 79 -6.93 -6.41 -4.02
N ARG A 80 -5.73 -5.97 -3.65
CA ARG A 80 -4.45 -6.51 -4.12
C ARG A 80 -3.55 -6.79 -2.92
N LYS A 81 -2.69 -7.78 -3.07
CA LYS A 81 -1.59 -8.00 -2.13
C LYS A 81 -0.53 -6.95 -2.36
N LEU A 82 -0.05 -6.37 -1.27
CA LEU A 82 0.99 -5.35 -1.28
C LEU A 82 2.36 -6.00 -1.12
N SER A 83 3.38 -5.41 -1.74
CA SER A 83 4.78 -5.82 -1.62
C SER A 83 5.70 -4.63 -1.75
N PHE A 84 6.97 -4.77 -1.38
CA PHE A 84 7.93 -3.68 -1.54
C PHE A 84 8.75 -3.87 -2.82
N ARG A 85 9.13 -2.76 -3.46
CA ARG A 85 10.10 -2.75 -4.55
C ARG A 85 11.50 -2.88 -3.98
N ALA A 86 12.22 -3.94 -4.33
CA ALA A 86 13.56 -4.17 -3.82
C ALA A 86 14.58 -3.08 -4.23
N TRP A 87 14.33 -2.37 -5.34
CA TRP A 87 15.25 -1.36 -5.87
C TRP A 87 15.14 0.02 -5.24
N ASN A 88 14.00 0.36 -4.61
CA ASN A 88 13.80 1.67 -4.00
C ASN A 88 13.01 1.65 -2.68
N GLY A 89 12.60 0.48 -2.21
CA GLY A 89 11.87 0.31 -0.95
C GLY A 89 10.43 0.85 -0.96
N GLN A 90 9.91 1.30 -2.11
CA GLN A 90 8.53 1.77 -2.18
C GLN A 90 7.54 0.60 -2.09
N LEU A 91 6.45 0.84 -1.38
CA LEU A 91 5.34 -0.12 -1.30
C LEU A 91 4.52 -0.09 -2.59
N ARG A 92 4.39 -1.25 -3.25
CA ARG A 92 3.43 -1.48 -4.32
C ARG A 92 2.04 -1.57 -3.72
N GLN A 93 1.18 -0.63 -4.05
CA GLN A 93 -0.20 -0.61 -3.58
C GLN A 93 -1.12 0.05 -4.61
N PRO A 94 -2.39 -0.35 -4.68
CA PRO A 94 -3.38 0.41 -5.42
C PRO A 94 -3.54 1.81 -4.83
N ILE A 95 -3.66 2.80 -5.71
CA ILE A 95 -3.84 4.21 -5.31
C ILE A 95 -5.26 4.65 -5.65
N PRO A 96 -6.10 4.93 -4.66
CA PRO A 96 -7.40 5.55 -4.87
C PRO A 96 -7.26 6.92 -5.53
N LEU A 97 -8.02 7.15 -6.58
CA LEU A 97 -8.25 8.45 -7.16
C LEU A 97 -9.62 8.92 -6.69
N VAL A 98 -9.65 9.95 -5.87
CA VAL A 98 -10.85 10.36 -5.15
C VAL A 98 -11.23 11.80 -5.40
N HIS A 99 -12.52 12.07 -5.29
CA HIS A 99 -13.11 13.38 -5.03
C HIS A 99 -13.49 13.44 -3.53
N PRO A 100 -13.66 14.60 -2.88
CA PRO A 100 -13.96 14.69 -1.45
C PRO A 100 -15.09 13.78 -0.95
N ASN A 101 -16.04 13.49 -1.80
CA ASN A 101 -17.23 12.69 -1.44
C ASN A 101 -17.32 11.33 -2.16
N GLY A 102 -16.27 10.89 -2.86
CA GLY A 102 -16.38 9.65 -3.63
C GLY A 102 -15.08 9.11 -4.17
N LEU A 103 -15.02 7.78 -4.25
CA LEU A 103 -14.01 7.06 -5.01
C LEU A 103 -14.36 7.11 -6.50
N THR A 104 -13.45 7.64 -7.32
CA THR A 104 -13.62 7.69 -8.78
C THR A 104 -13.00 6.47 -9.45
N ALA A 105 -11.79 6.09 -9.04
CA ALA A 105 -11.08 4.94 -9.58
C ALA A 105 -10.07 4.41 -8.59
N LEU A 106 -9.68 3.15 -8.78
CA LEU A 106 -8.53 2.56 -8.10
C LEU A 106 -7.44 2.30 -9.14
N LEU A 107 -6.31 2.97 -8.99
CA LEU A 107 -5.19 2.85 -9.92
C LEU A 107 -4.32 1.63 -9.58
N PRO A 108 -3.67 0.98 -10.57
CA PRO A 108 -3.66 1.29 -11.99
C PRO A 108 -4.94 0.84 -12.70
N LEU A 109 -5.29 1.53 -13.79
CA LEU A 109 -6.43 1.17 -14.62
C LEU A 109 -6.07 0.06 -15.61
N GLU A 110 -7.05 -0.78 -15.96
CA GLU A 110 -6.91 -1.74 -17.05
C GLU A 110 -6.49 -1.05 -18.35
N GLY A 111 -5.62 -1.70 -19.13
CA GLY A 111 -5.08 -1.15 -20.37
C GLY A 111 -3.81 -0.28 -20.18
N TYR A 112 -3.46 0.06 -18.96
CA TYR A 112 -2.24 0.84 -18.60
C TYR A 112 -1.37 0.09 -17.60
N MET A 113 -1.35 -1.22 -17.67
CA MET A 113 -0.66 -2.08 -16.72
C MET A 113 0.80 -2.30 -17.13
N HIS A 114 1.70 -2.29 -16.15
CA HIS A 114 3.07 -2.70 -16.36
C HIS A 114 3.15 -4.19 -16.76
N PRO A 115 4.00 -4.55 -17.75
CA PRO A 115 4.01 -5.90 -18.32
C PRO A 115 4.42 -7.01 -17.34
N VAL A 116 5.16 -6.69 -16.28
CA VAL A 116 5.64 -7.68 -15.30
C VAL A 116 4.79 -7.68 -14.04
N THR A 117 4.57 -6.51 -13.45
CA THR A 117 3.81 -6.35 -12.22
C THR A 117 2.91 -5.13 -12.35
N ASP A 118 1.61 -5.32 -12.42
CA ASP A 118 0.64 -4.24 -12.67
C ASP A 118 0.78 -3.04 -11.72
N LEU A 119 1.10 -3.27 -10.44
CA LEU A 119 1.33 -2.19 -9.47
C LEU A 119 2.65 -1.42 -9.71
N ASP A 120 3.55 -1.90 -10.56
CA ASP A 120 4.74 -1.15 -10.96
C ASP A 120 4.44 -0.07 -12.04
N THR A 121 3.22 -0.03 -12.55
CA THR A 121 2.70 1.12 -13.32
C THR A 121 2.74 2.42 -12.49
N LEU A 122 2.64 2.31 -11.17
CA LEU A 122 2.59 3.45 -10.25
C LEU A 122 3.97 3.68 -9.60
N GLY A 123 4.53 4.86 -9.81
CA GLY A 123 5.84 5.22 -9.27
C GLY A 123 6.98 4.96 -10.27
N TYR A 124 8.21 4.91 -9.77
CA TYR A 124 9.41 4.72 -10.58
C TYR A 124 9.74 3.25 -10.79
N ASP A 125 9.88 2.82 -12.04
CA ASP A 125 10.36 1.50 -12.39
C ASP A 125 11.88 1.39 -12.19
N LYS A 126 12.39 0.16 -12.13
CA LYS A 126 13.80 -0.13 -11.85
C LYS A 126 14.79 0.63 -12.76
N PRO A 127 14.57 0.76 -14.09
CA PRO A 127 15.47 1.52 -14.95
C PRO A 127 15.50 3.02 -14.69
N GLU A 128 14.45 3.57 -14.08
CA GLU A 128 14.28 5.01 -13.84
C GLU A 128 14.87 5.46 -12.51
N VAL A 129 15.18 4.53 -11.62
CA VAL A 129 15.60 4.83 -10.25
C VAL A 129 17.11 4.98 -10.17
N ARG A 130 17.54 6.10 -9.60
CA ARG A 130 18.95 6.36 -9.25
C ARG A 130 19.29 6.01 -7.81
N CYS A 131 18.31 5.51 -7.06
CA CYS A 131 18.48 5.12 -5.67
C CYS A 131 19.30 3.83 -5.58
N ASN A 132 20.30 3.81 -4.69
CA ASN A 132 21.06 2.62 -4.37
C ASN A 132 20.63 2.15 -2.98
N MET A 133 19.88 1.04 -2.94
CA MET A 133 19.42 0.40 -1.69
C MET A 133 20.44 -0.63 -1.16
N ALA A 134 21.70 -0.58 -1.64
CA ALA A 134 22.74 -1.44 -1.09
C ALA A 134 22.93 -1.17 0.41
N LYS A 135 23.04 -2.28 1.17
CA LYS A 135 23.33 -2.25 2.61
C LYS A 135 24.75 -1.75 2.89
#